data_e07d287f00e8db2975db12e7ab972da9
#
_entry.id   e07d287f00e8db2975db12e7ab972da9
#
_cell.length_a   1.000
_cell.length_b   1.000
_cell.length_c   1.000
_cell.angle_alpha   90.00
_cell.angle_beta   90.00
_cell.angle_gamma   90.00
#
_symmetry.space_group_name_H-M   'P 1'
#
loop_
_entity.id
_entity.type
_entity.pdbx_description
1 polymer ?
#
loop_
_entity_poly.entity_id
_entity_poly.type
_entity_poly.pdbx_seq_one_letter_code
_entity_poly.pdbx_strand_id
1 'polypeptide(L)'
;MVTQSEQVLENGLIKTLMEMNYEYISIKEEDNLYANFKKQLEKHNKRELSLHKRKHFTDKEFEKICIYLEGGTRFEKAKKLRDLYPLETEDGERIWVEFLNKNKWCQNEFQVSNQITVEGRKKCRYDVTLLINGLPLVQIELKKRGVELKEAYNQIQRYHKTSFHGLFDYIQLFVISNGVNTRYFANNPNGGYKFTFNWTDPENIPFNDLSKFAYFFFDQCNLGKMISKYIVLHEGDKCLMVLRPYQFYAVERILERVENSNKNGYIWHTTGAGKTLTSFKAAQLVSELDGIDKVMFVVDRHDLDTQTQSEYEAFEPGAVDGTDNTYELIKRLSGNSKIIITTIQKLNCAITKDYYNKYLQEVRHQKVVMIFDECHRSHFGDCHKNIVKFFSNLQIFGFTGTPIFVENAKQEHTTKEVFSDCLHRYLIKDAIADENVLGFLVEYYKGKDESGIDYMNEARMKEIARFILTNFNKSTVDGEFNALFAIQSVPMLLQYYKIFKELNPKIKIGAVFTYAANSSQDDEQTGMNQGYANDKVTADELQVIMNDYNNTFGTSFTTDNFSAYYDDINLRMKKKKKDMEPLDLLLVVGMFLTGFDAKKLNTLYVDKNLESVSYTHLRAHETK
;
A
#
# COMPACT_ATOMS: atom_id res chain seq x y z
N MET A 1 -36.77 15.58 -14.47
CA MET A 1 -35.38 16.07 -14.42
C MET A 1 -34.83 16.02 -15.83
N VAL A 2 -34.39 17.16 -16.37
CA VAL A 2 -33.78 17.21 -17.72
C VAL A 2 -32.46 16.44 -17.65
N THR A 3 -32.30 15.39 -18.45
CA THR A 3 -31.05 14.61 -18.57
C THR A 3 -29.97 15.52 -19.13
N GLN A 4 -28.96 15.82 -18.34
CA GLN A 4 -27.81 16.61 -18.76
C GLN A 4 -27.02 15.82 -19.81
N SER A 5 -26.85 16.37 -21.01
CA SER A 5 -26.13 15.70 -22.10
C SER A 5 -24.61 15.68 -21.84
N GLU A 6 -23.88 14.76 -22.44
CA GLU A 6 -22.41 14.70 -22.37
C GLU A 6 -21.78 16.02 -22.79
N GLN A 7 -22.31 16.67 -23.84
CA GLN A 7 -21.83 17.97 -24.32
C GLN A 7 -21.96 19.10 -23.30
N VAL A 8 -23.02 19.10 -22.47
CA VAL A 8 -23.20 20.11 -21.42
C VAL A 8 -22.18 19.90 -20.30
N LEU A 9 -21.90 18.64 -19.94
CA LEU A 9 -20.87 18.30 -18.96
C LEU A 9 -19.48 18.70 -19.47
N GLU A 10 -19.17 18.40 -20.73
CA GLU A 10 -17.93 18.76 -21.40
C GLU A 10 -17.69 20.28 -21.40
N ASN A 11 -18.66 21.04 -21.86
CA ASN A 11 -18.57 22.51 -21.89
C ASN A 11 -18.44 23.11 -20.48
N GLY A 12 -19.16 22.55 -19.50
CA GLY A 12 -19.06 22.95 -18.10
C GLY A 12 -17.67 22.69 -17.51
N LEU A 13 -17.11 21.51 -17.77
CA LEU A 13 -15.76 21.16 -17.33
C LEU A 13 -14.69 22.06 -17.96
N ILE A 14 -14.75 22.29 -19.27
CA ILE A 14 -13.81 23.18 -19.97
C ILE A 14 -13.87 24.59 -19.37
N LYS A 15 -15.08 25.13 -19.14
CA LYS A 15 -15.24 26.44 -18.52
C LYS A 15 -14.58 26.49 -17.14
N THR A 16 -14.82 25.48 -16.27
CA THR A 16 -14.19 25.38 -14.96
C THR A 16 -12.66 25.35 -15.06
N LEU A 17 -12.11 24.57 -15.99
CA LEU A 17 -10.66 24.47 -16.19
C LEU A 17 -10.07 25.81 -16.67
N MET A 18 -10.76 26.53 -17.57
CA MET A 18 -10.34 27.87 -17.98
C MET A 18 -10.35 28.88 -16.82
N GLU A 19 -11.33 28.81 -15.94
CA GLU A 19 -11.39 29.60 -14.69
C GLU A 19 -10.23 29.26 -13.75
N MET A 20 -9.69 28.03 -13.85
CA MET A 20 -8.52 27.53 -13.11
C MET A 20 -7.19 27.79 -13.86
N ASN A 21 -7.17 28.70 -14.83
CA ASN A 21 -6.02 29.10 -15.64
C ASN A 21 -5.47 28.03 -16.61
N TYR A 22 -6.28 27.06 -17.03
CA TYR A 22 -5.92 26.21 -18.17
C TYR A 22 -6.10 26.98 -19.49
N GLU A 23 -5.09 26.90 -20.37
CA GLU A 23 -5.21 27.44 -21.72
C GLU A 23 -6.08 26.49 -22.56
N TYR A 24 -7.25 26.97 -23.03
CA TYR A 24 -8.04 26.20 -23.98
C TYR A 24 -7.42 26.28 -25.38
N ILE A 25 -7.20 25.12 -26.00
CA ILE A 25 -6.68 25.02 -27.36
C ILE A 25 -7.57 24.08 -28.18
N SER A 26 -7.81 24.47 -29.44
CA SER A 26 -8.60 23.66 -30.38
C SER A 26 -7.68 22.75 -31.19
N ILE A 27 -7.38 21.56 -30.67
CA ILE A 27 -6.68 20.51 -31.40
C ILE A 27 -7.72 19.50 -31.87
N LYS A 28 -7.81 19.27 -33.18
CA LYS A 28 -8.76 18.32 -33.74
C LYS A 28 -8.09 17.10 -34.37
N GLU A 29 -6.84 17.24 -34.77
CA GLU A 29 -6.05 16.22 -35.46
C GLU A 29 -4.67 16.04 -34.81
N GLU A 30 -4.05 14.91 -35.05
CA GLU A 30 -2.78 14.52 -34.43
C GLU A 30 -1.61 15.43 -34.84
N ASP A 31 -1.56 15.87 -36.10
CA ASP A 31 -0.50 16.79 -36.57
C ASP A 31 -0.49 18.11 -35.79
N ASN A 32 -1.67 18.64 -35.47
CA ASN A 32 -1.80 19.84 -34.64
C ASN A 32 -1.34 19.62 -33.21
N LEU A 33 -1.47 18.38 -32.71
CA LEU A 33 -0.96 18.00 -31.38
C LEU A 33 0.57 18.04 -31.32
N TYR A 34 1.25 17.49 -32.35
CA TYR A 34 2.72 17.55 -32.43
C TYR A 34 3.24 18.98 -32.59
N ALA A 35 2.57 19.81 -33.39
CA ALA A 35 2.93 21.23 -33.53
C ALA A 35 2.77 22.00 -32.21
N ASN A 36 1.68 21.75 -31.48
CA ASN A 36 1.49 22.30 -30.13
C ASN A 36 2.55 21.79 -29.17
N PHE A 37 2.87 20.50 -29.19
CA PHE A 37 3.88 19.91 -28.33
C PHE A 37 5.23 20.58 -28.53
N LYS A 38 5.70 20.79 -29.79
CA LYS A 38 6.95 21.50 -30.07
C LYS A 38 6.95 22.88 -29.40
N LYS A 39 5.89 23.66 -29.62
CA LYS A 39 5.74 25.02 -29.08
C LYS A 39 5.80 25.06 -27.56
N GLN A 40 5.07 24.14 -26.89
CA GLN A 40 5.03 24.11 -25.41
C GLN A 40 6.35 23.58 -24.82
N LEU A 41 6.98 22.59 -25.46
CA LEU A 41 8.29 22.07 -25.04
C LEU A 41 9.36 23.16 -25.12
N GLU A 42 9.39 23.97 -26.19
CA GLU A 42 10.28 25.12 -26.33
C GLU A 42 10.04 26.18 -25.25
N LYS A 43 8.77 26.45 -24.94
CA LYS A 43 8.38 27.38 -23.87
C LYS A 43 8.85 26.87 -22.51
N HIS A 44 8.66 25.59 -22.23
CA HIS A 44 9.07 24.93 -20.98
C HIS A 44 10.60 24.92 -20.82
N ASN A 45 11.33 24.63 -21.89
CA ASN A 45 12.79 24.59 -21.91
C ASN A 45 13.47 25.92 -22.27
N LYS A 46 12.73 27.06 -22.20
CA LYS A 46 13.22 28.37 -22.59
C LYS A 46 14.55 28.76 -21.91
N ARG A 47 14.71 28.42 -20.63
CA ARG A 47 15.93 28.72 -19.86
C ARG A 47 17.12 27.94 -20.43
N GLU A 48 16.97 26.65 -20.65
CA GLU A 48 18.01 25.77 -21.20
C GLU A 48 18.40 26.20 -22.62
N LEU A 49 17.41 26.44 -23.49
CA LEU A 49 17.65 26.96 -24.84
C LEU A 49 18.42 28.30 -24.82
N SER A 50 18.08 29.19 -23.88
CA SER A 50 18.75 30.49 -23.75
C SER A 50 20.20 30.37 -23.32
N LEU A 51 20.58 29.37 -22.51
CA LEU A 51 21.97 29.08 -22.14
C LEU A 51 22.81 28.76 -23.38
N HIS A 52 22.21 28.12 -24.36
CA HIS A 52 22.81 27.77 -25.66
C HIS A 52 22.55 28.85 -26.76
N LYS A 53 22.11 30.07 -26.36
CA LYS A 53 21.79 31.21 -27.28
C LYS A 53 20.74 30.87 -28.35
N ARG A 54 19.81 29.97 -28.03
CA ARG A 54 18.74 29.48 -28.89
C ARG A 54 17.38 29.89 -28.38
N LYS A 55 16.38 29.90 -29.27
CA LYS A 55 14.96 30.13 -28.94
C LYS A 55 14.10 28.92 -29.28
N HIS A 56 14.52 28.11 -30.24
CA HIS A 56 13.73 27.04 -30.83
C HIS A 56 14.61 25.82 -31.09
N PHE A 57 14.02 24.64 -31.11
CA PHE A 57 14.61 23.43 -31.66
C PHE A 57 14.47 23.46 -33.19
N THR A 58 15.48 23.01 -33.94
CA THR A 58 15.34 22.76 -35.37
C THR A 58 14.36 21.60 -35.60
N ASP A 59 13.85 21.48 -36.84
CA ASP A 59 12.94 20.38 -37.17
C ASP A 59 13.58 19.01 -36.97
N LYS A 60 14.86 18.86 -37.33
CA LYS A 60 15.61 17.63 -37.12
C LYS A 60 15.85 17.33 -35.63
N GLU A 61 16.11 18.35 -34.83
CA GLU A 61 16.24 18.19 -33.37
C GLU A 61 14.93 17.76 -32.73
N PHE A 62 13.82 18.36 -33.17
CA PHE A 62 12.50 17.95 -32.72
C PHE A 62 12.14 16.54 -33.18
N GLU A 63 12.52 16.14 -34.40
CA GLU A 63 12.37 14.77 -34.89
C GLU A 63 13.14 13.77 -34.00
N LYS A 64 14.39 14.09 -33.59
CA LYS A 64 15.15 13.27 -32.62
C LYS A 64 14.41 13.12 -31.29
N ILE A 65 13.80 14.20 -30.77
CA ILE A 65 12.97 14.17 -29.56
C ILE A 65 11.77 13.24 -29.75
N CYS A 66 11.07 13.35 -30.88
CA CYS A 66 9.91 12.50 -31.20
C CYS A 66 10.33 11.02 -31.29
N ILE A 67 11.41 10.70 -31.98
CA ILE A 67 11.96 9.33 -32.07
C ILE A 67 12.30 8.77 -30.66
N TYR A 68 12.92 9.59 -29.80
CA TYR A 68 13.17 9.17 -28.41
C TYR A 68 11.89 8.83 -27.67
N LEU A 69 10.83 9.64 -27.87
CA LEU A 69 9.55 9.47 -27.21
C LEU A 69 8.73 8.29 -27.78
N GLU A 70 8.87 7.94 -29.05
CA GLU A 70 8.09 6.88 -29.70
C GLU A 70 8.42 5.47 -29.15
N GLY A 71 9.68 5.20 -28.85
CA GLY A 71 10.12 3.90 -28.40
C GLY A 71 9.70 3.53 -26.98
N GLY A 72 9.48 2.23 -26.75
CA GLY A 72 9.24 1.66 -25.42
C GLY A 72 7.77 1.44 -25.06
N THR A 73 7.57 0.71 -23.99
CA THR A 73 6.25 0.44 -23.37
C THR A 73 5.71 1.70 -22.68
N ARG A 74 4.42 1.71 -22.31
CA ARG A 74 3.81 2.81 -21.52
C ARG A 74 4.55 3.06 -20.21
N PHE A 75 5.03 2.00 -19.59
CA PHE A 75 5.83 2.08 -18.38
C PHE A 75 7.17 2.81 -18.63
N GLU A 76 7.89 2.43 -19.69
CA GLU A 76 9.14 3.09 -20.08
C GLU A 76 8.92 4.54 -20.53
N LYS A 77 7.82 4.82 -21.23
CA LYS A 77 7.41 6.18 -21.59
C LYS A 77 7.13 7.03 -20.33
N ALA A 78 6.49 6.47 -19.31
CA ALA A 78 6.30 7.16 -18.05
C ALA A 78 7.62 7.47 -17.31
N LYS A 79 8.65 6.63 -17.46
CA LYS A 79 10.02 6.93 -16.98
C LYS A 79 10.63 8.07 -17.78
N LYS A 80 10.64 7.98 -19.12
CA LYS A 80 11.16 9.03 -20.01
C LYS A 80 10.58 10.40 -19.70
N LEU A 81 9.29 10.47 -19.37
CA LEU A 81 8.61 11.71 -18.99
C LEU A 81 9.28 12.40 -17.78
N ARG A 82 9.89 11.61 -16.88
CA ARG A 82 10.48 12.07 -15.62
C ARG A 82 12.00 12.26 -15.69
N ASP A 83 12.62 11.84 -16.79
CA ASP A 83 14.06 11.94 -17.01
C ASP A 83 14.41 13.16 -17.87
N LEU A 84 15.63 13.64 -17.75
CA LEU A 84 16.20 14.61 -18.65
C LEU A 84 16.72 13.91 -19.91
N TYR A 85 16.34 14.39 -21.08
CA TYR A 85 16.83 13.83 -22.35
C TYR A 85 18.06 14.62 -22.85
N PRO A 86 19.24 13.98 -23.00
CA PRO A 86 20.41 14.63 -23.57
C PRO A 86 20.30 14.71 -25.09
N LEU A 87 19.76 15.82 -25.58
CA LEU A 87 19.65 16.09 -27.00
C LEU A 87 20.99 16.57 -27.57
N GLU A 88 21.51 15.85 -28.55
CA GLU A 88 22.67 16.26 -29.34
C GLU A 88 22.20 17.15 -30.50
N THR A 89 22.58 18.43 -30.46
CA THR A 89 22.20 19.43 -31.46
C THR A 89 22.92 19.20 -32.78
N GLU A 90 22.48 19.90 -33.85
CA GLU A 90 23.14 19.85 -35.14
C GLU A 90 24.57 20.43 -35.11
N ASP A 91 24.84 21.33 -34.16
CA ASP A 91 26.15 21.96 -33.95
C ASP A 91 27.08 21.16 -33.04
N GLY A 92 26.65 19.97 -32.57
CA GLY A 92 27.41 19.10 -31.69
C GLY A 92 27.37 19.49 -30.20
N GLU A 93 26.57 20.45 -29.81
CA GLU A 93 26.31 20.77 -28.40
C GLU A 93 25.31 19.78 -27.79
N ARG A 94 25.28 19.69 -26.46
CA ARG A 94 24.31 18.87 -25.72
C ARG A 94 23.37 19.77 -24.94
N ILE A 95 22.07 19.64 -25.20
CA ILE A 95 20.98 20.33 -24.50
C ILE A 95 20.19 19.30 -23.65
N TRP A 96 19.91 19.64 -22.40
CA TRP A 96 19.12 18.78 -21.51
C TRP A 96 17.63 19.15 -21.60
N VAL A 97 16.87 18.34 -22.32
CA VAL A 97 15.44 18.57 -22.54
C VAL A 97 14.64 18.00 -21.37
N GLU A 98 13.92 18.87 -20.67
CA GLU A 98 13.00 18.51 -19.60
C GLU A 98 11.57 18.40 -20.17
N PHE A 99 10.89 17.27 -19.95
CA PHE A 99 9.50 17.08 -20.39
C PHE A 99 8.49 17.48 -19.31
N LEU A 100 8.86 17.34 -18.02
CA LEU A 100 8.00 17.62 -16.89
C LEU A 100 8.84 18.16 -15.71
N ASN A 101 8.48 19.35 -15.21
CA ASN A 101 9.11 19.87 -14.00
C ASN A 101 8.59 19.13 -12.76
N LYS A 102 9.45 18.31 -12.19
CA LYS A 102 9.13 17.46 -11.02
C LYS A 102 9.18 18.21 -9.68
N ASN A 103 9.89 19.33 -9.62
CA ASN A 103 10.14 20.07 -8.39
C ASN A 103 9.25 21.29 -8.23
N LYS A 104 8.96 21.98 -9.33
CA LYS A 104 8.11 23.18 -9.38
C LYS A 104 6.87 22.92 -10.22
N TRP A 105 5.97 22.10 -9.69
CA TRP A 105 4.82 21.54 -10.42
C TRP A 105 3.94 22.61 -11.07
N CYS A 106 3.73 23.74 -10.37
CA CYS A 106 2.93 24.86 -10.87
C CYS A 106 3.60 25.63 -12.03
N GLN A 107 4.87 25.35 -12.34
CA GLN A 107 5.58 25.98 -13.46
C GLN A 107 5.47 25.19 -14.77
N ASN A 108 4.79 24.07 -14.77
CA ASN A 108 4.41 23.39 -16.01
C ASN A 108 3.30 24.19 -16.71
N GLU A 109 3.21 24.05 -18.03
CA GLU A 109 2.18 24.67 -18.87
C GLU A 109 0.96 23.76 -18.97
N PHE A 110 -0.20 24.24 -18.51
CA PHE A 110 -1.42 23.46 -18.47
C PHE A 110 -2.41 23.90 -19.53
N GLN A 111 -2.83 22.96 -20.37
CA GLN A 111 -3.76 23.20 -21.46
C GLN A 111 -4.92 22.18 -21.41
N VAL A 112 -6.07 22.57 -21.96
CA VAL A 112 -7.22 21.70 -22.17
C VAL A 112 -7.66 21.73 -23.62
N SER A 113 -7.93 20.56 -24.18
CA SER A 113 -8.54 20.40 -25.50
C SER A 113 -9.66 19.37 -25.43
N ASN A 114 -10.58 19.45 -26.36
CA ASN A 114 -11.70 18.52 -26.44
C ASN A 114 -11.89 17.99 -27.86
N GLN A 115 -12.56 16.83 -27.94
CA GLN A 115 -12.97 16.22 -29.19
C GLN A 115 -11.79 15.96 -30.14
N ILE A 116 -10.61 15.62 -29.59
CA ILE A 116 -9.44 15.26 -30.39
C ILE A 116 -9.73 13.94 -31.09
N THR A 117 -9.54 13.92 -32.39
CA THR A 117 -9.73 12.73 -33.22
C THR A 117 -8.38 12.07 -33.48
N VAL A 118 -8.27 10.80 -33.20
CA VAL A 118 -7.08 9.99 -33.44
C VAL A 118 -7.42 8.86 -34.41
N GLU A 119 -6.61 8.73 -35.45
CA GLU A 119 -6.75 7.69 -36.48
C GLU A 119 -5.85 6.50 -36.13
N GLY A 120 -6.40 5.50 -35.42
CA GLY A 120 -5.75 4.24 -35.13
C GLY A 120 -6.36 3.10 -35.95
N ARG A 121 -6.44 1.89 -35.38
CA ARG A 121 -7.21 0.77 -36.02
C ARG A 121 -8.68 1.14 -36.24
N LYS A 122 -9.22 2.05 -35.45
CA LYS A 122 -10.52 2.69 -35.59
C LYS A 122 -10.35 4.16 -35.26
N LYS A 123 -11.07 5.01 -35.99
CA LYS A 123 -11.16 6.44 -35.69
C LYS A 123 -11.88 6.61 -34.35
N CYS A 124 -11.19 7.19 -33.36
CA CYS A 124 -11.73 7.46 -32.03
C CYS A 124 -11.69 8.95 -31.76
N ARG A 125 -12.67 9.43 -30.99
CA ARG A 125 -12.79 10.82 -30.58
C ARG A 125 -12.84 10.86 -29.05
N TYR A 126 -11.92 11.60 -28.46
CA TYR A 126 -11.74 11.73 -27.02
C TYR A 126 -12.47 12.94 -26.49
N ASP A 127 -13.21 12.78 -25.37
CA ASP A 127 -14.08 13.84 -24.87
C ASP A 127 -13.25 15.07 -24.42
N VAL A 128 -12.46 14.94 -23.35
CA VAL A 128 -11.60 16.02 -22.86
C VAL A 128 -10.20 15.49 -22.53
N THR A 129 -9.19 16.19 -23.02
CA THR A 129 -7.78 15.86 -22.79
C THR A 129 -7.07 17.02 -22.11
N LEU A 130 -6.37 16.77 -21.00
CA LEU A 130 -5.48 17.75 -20.39
C LEU A 130 -4.05 17.50 -20.86
N LEU A 131 -3.42 18.57 -21.32
CA LEU A 131 -2.03 18.55 -21.76
C LEU A 131 -1.18 19.30 -20.74
N ILE A 132 -0.02 18.73 -20.44
CA ILE A 132 1.01 19.38 -19.63
C ILE A 132 2.28 19.47 -20.46
N ASN A 133 2.81 20.68 -20.63
CA ASN A 133 3.90 20.99 -21.53
C ASN A 133 3.66 20.48 -22.97
N GLY A 134 2.39 20.47 -23.39
CA GLY A 134 1.95 19.98 -24.69
C GLY A 134 1.75 18.47 -24.82
N LEU A 135 2.13 17.67 -23.82
CA LEU A 135 1.91 16.22 -23.79
C LEU A 135 0.53 15.88 -23.20
N PRO A 136 -0.26 14.98 -23.81
CA PRO A 136 -1.54 14.52 -23.28
C PRO A 136 -1.29 13.58 -22.10
N LEU A 137 -1.44 14.09 -20.85
CA LEU A 137 -1.15 13.33 -19.64
C LEU A 137 -2.39 12.88 -18.90
N VAL A 138 -3.56 13.50 -19.15
CA VAL A 138 -4.83 13.08 -18.52
C VAL A 138 -5.91 12.99 -19.59
N GLN A 139 -6.62 11.89 -19.63
CA GLN A 139 -7.80 11.70 -20.47
C GLN A 139 -9.04 11.60 -19.60
N ILE A 140 -10.09 12.37 -19.97
CA ILE A 140 -11.36 12.42 -19.26
C ILE A 140 -12.45 11.92 -20.21
N GLU A 141 -13.20 10.90 -19.77
CA GLU A 141 -14.35 10.35 -20.49
C GLU A 141 -15.64 10.66 -19.74
N LEU A 142 -16.58 11.23 -20.44
CA LEU A 142 -17.85 11.71 -19.90
C LEU A 142 -19.00 10.81 -20.37
N LYS A 143 -19.97 10.63 -19.50
CA LYS A 143 -21.24 9.98 -19.80
C LYS A 143 -22.39 10.86 -19.34
N LYS A 144 -23.51 10.78 -20.02
CA LYS A 144 -24.73 11.47 -19.59
C LYS A 144 -25.16 10.98 -18.19
N ARG A 145 -25.81 11.85 -17.45
CA ARG A 145 -26.36 11.53 -16.13
C ARG A 145 -27.26 10.29 -16.21
N GLY A 146 -27.07 9.36 -15.27
CA GLY A 146 -27.83 8.09 -15.18
C GLY A 146 -27.14 6.91 -15.86
N VAL A 147 -26.05 7.10 -16.57
CA VAL A 147 -25.21 6.03 -17.11
C VAL A 147 -24.17 5.62 -16.07
N GLU A 148 -23.92 4.33 -15.95
CA GLU A 148 -22.91 3.80 -15.04
C GLU A 148 -21.49 4.18 -15.47
N LEU A 149 -20.62 4.54 -14.53
CA LEU A 149 -19.21 4.87 -14.81
C LEU A 149 -18.44 3.72 -15.45
N LYS A 150 -18.89 2.47 -15.22
CA LYS A 150 -18.30 1.29 -15.83
C LYS A 150 -18.33 1.32 -17.37
N GLU A 151 -19.30 1.99 -17.98
CA GLU A 151 -19.36 2.15 -19.42
C GLU A 151 -18.21 3.05 -19.93
N ALA A 152 -17.94 4.17 -19.24
CA ALA A 152 -16.80 5.04 -19.56
C ALA A 152 -15.46 4.30 -19.38
N TYR A 153 -15.33 3.53 -18.29
CA TYR A 153 -14.17 2.67 -18.06
C TYR A 153 -13.98 1.67 -19.20
N ASN A 154 -15.03 0.97 -19.61
CA ASN A 154 -14.98 0.01 -20.71
C ASN A 154 -14.63 0.70 -22.06
N GLN A 155 -15.00 1.96 -22.23
CA GLN A 155 -14.63 2.75 -23.40
C GLN A 155 -13.12 3.02 -23.43
N ILE A 156 -12.53 3.43 -22.31
CA ILE A 156 -11.07 3.60 -22.17
C ILE A 156 -10.34 2.26 -22.43
N GLN A 157 -10.87 1.13 -21.91
CA GLN A 157 -10.29 -0.19 -22.19
C GLN A 157 -10.31 -0.55 -23.69
N ARG A 158 -11.32 -0.10 -24.43
CA ARG A 158 -11.32 -0.24 -25.90
C ARG A 158 -10.25 0.65 -26.55
N TYR A 159 -10.06 1.89 -26.08
CA TYR A 159 -9.02 2.80 -26.60
C TYR A 159 -7.61 2.21 -26.43
N HIS A 160 -7.32 1.55 -25.33
CA HIS A 160 -6.04 0.83 -25.14
C HIS A 160 -5.72 -0.16 -26.26
N LYS A 161 -6.76 -0.76 -26.86
CA LYS A 161 -6.61 -1.79 -27.89
C LYS A 161 -6.62 -1.22 -29.31
N THR A 162 -7.14 -0.02 -29.50
CA THR A 162 -7.49 0.47 -30.83
C THR A 162 -6.88 1.81 -31.25
N SER A 163 -6.63 2.71 -30.30
CA SER A 163 -6.35 4.10 -30.66
C SER A 163 -5.30 4.82 -29.81
N PHE A 164 -4.91 4.32 -28.65
CA PHE A 164 -3.80 4.96 -27.93
C PHE A 164 -2.47 4.57 -28.59
N HIS A 165 -1.87 5.54 -29.25
CA HIS A 165 -0.55 5.49 -29.88
C HIS A 165 0.07 6.90 -29.93
N GLY A 166 1.31 7.02 -30.40
CA GLY A 166 2.00 8.31 -30.48
C GLY A 166 2.09 9.01 -29.14
N LEU A 167 1.73 10.29 -29.09
CA LEU A 167 1.75 11.07 -27.86
C LEU A 167 0.68 10.62 -26.85
N PHE A 168 -0.43 9.99 -27.26
CA PHE A 168 -1.46 9.47 -26.35
C PHE A 168 -1.01 8.27 -25.52
N ASP A 169 0.07 7.61 -25.86
CA ASP A 169 0.69 6.61 -24.98
C ASP A 169 1.29 7.21 -23.69
N TYR A 170 1.45 8.54 -23.67
CA TYR A 170 1.94 9.28 -22.49
C TYR A 170 0.88 9.57 -21.44
N ILE A 171 -0.40 9.28 -21.71
CA ILE A 171 -1.45 9.43 -20.68
C ILE A 171 -1.03 8.69 -19.42
N GLN A 172 -1.04 9.40 -18.29
CA GLN A 172 -0.71 8.89 -16.97
C GLN A 172 -1.96 8.55 -16.17
N LEU A 173 -3.00 9.37 -16.32
CA LEU A 173 -4.24 9.29 -15.56
C LEU A 173 -5.45 9.29 -16.46
N PHE A 174 -6.45 8.54 -16.03
CA PHE A 174 -7.80 8.60 -16.57
C PHE A 174 -8.77 9.13 -15.53
N VAL A 175 -9.75 9.90 -15.99
CA VAL A 175 -10.90 10.33 -15.19
C VAL A 175 -12.17 9.95 -15.92
N ILE A 176 -13.12 9.37 -15.20
CA ILE A 176 -14.44 9.01 -15.71
C ILE A 176 -15.52 9.71 -14.90
N SER A 177 -16.52 10.32 -15.57
CA SER A 177 -17.60 11.00 -14.88
C SER A 177 -18.93 10.91 -15.62
N ASN A 178 -20.02 10.91 -14.86
CA ASN A 178 -21.39 11.12 -15.38
C ASN A 178 -22.02 12.40 -14.81
N GLY A 179 -21.18 13.31 -14.32
CA GLY A 179 -21.59 14.56 -13.69
C GLY A 179 -21.94 14.44 -12.20
N VAL A 180 -22.43 13.27 -11.76
CA VAL A 180 -22.82 13.02 -10.36
C VAL A 180 -21.76 12.23 -9.62
N ASN A 181 -21.15 11.27 -10.30
CA ASN A 181 -20.07 10.46 -9.79
C ASN A 181 -18.83 10.64 -10.67
N THR A 182 -17.67 10.79 -10.04
CA THR A 182 -16.40 10.99 -10.73
C THR A 182 -15.35 10.11 -10.08
N ARG A 183 -14.59 9.37 -10.89
CA ARG A 183 -13.48 8.52 -10.44
C ARG A 183 -12.24 8.73 -11.29
N TYR A 184 -11.08 8.51 -10.70
CA TYR A 184 -9.79 8.56 -11.39
C TYR A 184 -9.03 7.23 -11.21
N PHE A 185 -8.10 6.95 -12.13
CA PHE A 185 -7.24 5.77 -12.08
C PHE A 185 -5.98 5.96 -12.95
N ALA A 186 -4.94 5.19 -12.66
CA ALA A 186 -3.71 5.21 -13.45
C ALA A 186 -3.86 4.48 -14.78
N ASN A 187 -3.03 4.84 -15.76
CA ASN A 187 -2.95 4.15 -17.05
C ASN A 187 -2.34 2.75 -16.89
N ASN A 188 -3.14 1.83 -16.37
CA ASN A 188 -2.80 0.42 -16.24
C ASN A 188 -3.82 -0.44 -17.00
N PRO A 189 -3.51 -0.93 -18.22
CA PRO A 189 -4.43 -1.75 -19.02
C PRO A 189 -4.86 -3.06 -18.34
N ASN A 190 -4.03 -3.58 -17.42
CA ASN A 190 -4.30 -4.81 -16.68
C ASN A 190 -5.07 -4.53 -15.38
N GLY A 191 -5.27 -3.26 -15.03
CA GLY A 191 -6.07 -2.84 -13.88
C GLY A 191 -7.55 -3.14 -14.09
N GLY A 192 -8.24 -3.64 -13.07
CA GLY A 192 -9.69 -3.81 -13.08
C GLY A 192 -10.42 -2.54 -12.65
N TYR A 193 -11.74 -2.46 -12.91
CA TYR A 193 -12.60 -1.35 -12.48
C TYR A 193 -12.50 -1.06 -10.96
N LYS A 194 -12.19 -2.06 -10.16
CA LYS A 194 -11.95 -1.94 -8.70
C LYS A 194 -10.77 -1.01 -8.34
N PHE A 195 -9.89 -0.69 -9.28
CA PHE A 195 -8.79 0.26 -9.09
C PHE A 195 -9.12 1.67 -9.60
N THR A 196 -10.41 2.00 -9.69
CA THR A 196 -10.89 3.36 -9.88
C THR A 196 -11.28 3.96 -8.53
N PHE A 197 -10.90 5.21 -8.25
CA PHE A 197 -11.02 5.84 -6.94
C PHE A 197 -11.79 7.15 -7.02
N ASN A 198 -12.59 7.46 -6.00
CA ASN A 198 -13.10 8.80 -5.79
C ASN A 198 -11.97 9.68 -5.22
N TRP A 199 -11.92 10.96 -5.56
CA TRP A 199 -11.08 11.90 -4.82
C TRP A 199 -11.82 12.38 -3.58
N THR A 200 -11.09 12.60 -2.47
CA THR A 200 -11.68 13.01 -1.19
C THR A 200 -10.96 14.25 -0.65
N ASP A 201 -11.53 14.85 0.38
CA ASP A 201 -10.80 15.77 1.24
C ASP A 201 -9.90 15.02 2.25
N PRO A 202 -9.11 15.74 3.09
CA PRO A 202 -8.28 15.11 4.12
C PRO A 202 -9.06 14.34 5.21
N GLU A 203 -10.34 14.58 5.36
CA GLU A 203 -11.27 13.89 6.27
C GLU A 203 -11.96 12.69 5.64
N ASN A 204 -11.54 12.28 4.44
CA ASN A 204 -12.07 11.16 3.62
C ASN A 204 -13.49 11.39 3.08
N ILE A 205 -13.96 12.64 2.97
CA ILE A 205 -15.28 12.96 2.38
C ILE A 205 -15.13 13.03 0.84
N PRO A 206 -15.86 12.21 0.05
CA PRO A 206 -15.64 12.12 -1.38
C PRO A 206 -16.21 13.34 -2.15
N PHE A 207 -15.47 13.77 -3.16
CA PHE A 207 -15.93 14.74 -4.17
C PHE A 207 -16.52 13.99 -5.36
N ASN A 208 -17.78 13.61 -5.27
CA ASN A 208 -18.44 12.84 -6.33
C ASN A 208 -18.81 13.70 -7.54
N ASP A 209 -19.29 14.93 -7.31
CA ASP A 209 -19.66 15.86 -8.36
C ASP A 209 -18.46 16.30 -9.22
N LEU A 210 -18.64 16.30 -10.56
CA LEU A 210 -17.55 16.61 -11.50
C LEU A 210 -16.95 18.00 -11.29
N SER A 211 -17.75 19.01 -10.95
CA SER A 211 -17.26 20.38 -10.78
C SER A 211 -16.41 20.50 -9.52
N LYS A 212 -16.87 19.92 -8.40
CA LYS A 212 -16.10 19.84 -7.17
C LYS A 212 -14.81 19.04 -7.38
N PHE A 213 -14.91 17.85 -7.98
CA PHE A 213 -13.75 17.03 -8.30
C PHE A 213 -12.74 17.84 -9.13
N ALA A 214 -13.18 18.50 -10.19
CA ALA A 214 -12.31 19.28 -11.08
C ALA A 214 -11.58 20.39 -10.31
N TYR A 215 -12.29 21.13 -9.47
CA TYR A 215 -11.73 22.24 -8.71
C TYR A 215 -10.58 21.81 -7.78
N PHE A 216 -10.70 20.65 -7.13
CA PHE A 216 -9.69 20.17 -6.20
C PHE A 216 -8.63 19.29 -6.88
N PHE A 217 -9.03 18.37 -7.75
CA PHE A 217 -8.11 17.39 -8.33
C PHE A 217 -7.31 17.98 -9.50
N PHE A 218 -7.92 18.84 -10.33
CA PHE A 218 -7.26 19.49 -11.44
C PHE A 218 -6.65 20.86 -11.10
N ASP A 219 -6.58 21.25 -9.81
CA ASP A 219 -5.69 22.34 -9.43
C ASP A 219 -4.29 22.06 -10.00
N GLN A 220 -3.69 23.07 -10.67
CA GLN A 220 -2.45 22.86 -11.44
C GLN A 220 -1.31 22.30 -10.58
N CYS A 221 -1.17 22.79 -9.33
CA CYS A 221 -0.16 22.31 -8.43
C CYS A 221 -0.46 20.88 -7.96
N ASN A 222 -1.72 20.58 -7.65
CA ASN A 222 -2.17 19.26 -7.24
C ASN A 222 -2.00 18.23 -8.36
N LEU A 223 -2.48 18.55 -9.58
CA LEU A 223 -2.33 17.66 -10.73
C LEU A 223 -0.87 17.45 -11.09
N GLY A 224 -0.07 18.52 -11.09
CA GLY A 224 1.36 18.46 -11.33
C GLY A 224 2.08 17.56 -10.32
N LYS A 225 1.77 17.68 -9.02
CA LYS A 225 2.26 16.77 -7.97
C LYS A 225 1.80 15.33 -8.22
N MET A 226 0.51 15.13 -8.52
CA MET A 226 -0.05 13.80 -8.75
C MET A 226 0.72 13.07 -9.84
N ILE A 227 0.93 13.72 -10.98
CA ILE A 227 1.63 13.12 -12.12
C ILE A 227 3.12 12.94 -11.85
N SER A 228 3.80 13.93 -11.27
CA SER A 228 5.25 13.89 -11.08
C SER A 228 5.68 12.97 -9.93
N LYS A 229 4.96 13.01 -8.79
CA LYS A 229 5.36 12.36 -7.54
C LYS A 229 4.47 11.17 -7.16
N TYR A 230 3.14 11.22 -7.39
CA TYR A 230 2.19 10.24 -6.83
C TYR A 230 1.69 9.19 -7.83
N ILE A 231 2.12 9.25 -9.08
CA ILE A 231 2.14 8.07 -9.95
C ILE A 231 3.32 7.21 -9.50
N VAL A 232 3.04 5.97 -9.13
CA VAL A 232 4.02 4.97 -8.73
C VAL A 232 4.32 4.08 -9.92
N LEU A 233 5.59 3.99 -10.27
CA LEU A 233 6.10 3.10 -11.31
C LEU A 233 6.41 1.74 -10.65
N HIS A 234 5.53 0.76 -10.82
CA HIS A 234 5.72 -0.57 -10.26
C HIS A 234 6.62 -1.40 -11.16
N GLU A 235 7.89 -1.49 -10.81
CA GLU A 235 8.92 -2.15 -11.64
C GLU A 235 8.70 -3.66 -11.78
N GLY A 236 8.18 -4.31 -10.74
CA GLY A 236 7.90 -5.75 -10.77
C GLY A 236 6.87 -6.12 -11.83
N ASP A 237 5.77 -5.40 -11.89
CA ASP A 237 4.67 -5.65 -12.84
C ASP A 237 4.74 -4.79 -14.10
N LYS A 238 5.74 -3.89 -14.21
CA LYS A 238 5.90 -2.92 -15.31
C LYS A 238 4.61 -2.13 -15.58
N CYS A 239 3.97 -1.65 -14.52
CA CYS A 239 2.70 -0.92 -14.61
C CYS A 239 2.72 0.39 -13.81
N LEU A 240 1.77 1.27 -14.13
CA LEU A 240 1.54 2.49 -13.38
C LEU A 240 0.46 2.26 -12.33
N MET A 241 0.71 2.79 -11.14
CA MET A 241 -0.25 2.89 -10.05
C MET A 241 -0.40 4.35 -9.64
N VAL A 242 -1.54 4.72 -9.08
CA VAL A 242 -1.76 6.05 -8.51
C VAL A 242 -2.18 5.92 -7.06
N LEU A 243 -1.67 6.79 -6.20
CA LEU A 243 -2.07 6.80 -4.80
C LEU A 243 -3.55 7.12 -4.66
N ARG A 244 -4.19 6.50 -3.68
CA ARG A 244 -5.53 6.85 -3.23
C ARG A 244 -5.48 8.15 -2.40
N PRO A 245 -6.58 8.88 -2.25
CA PRO A 245 -6.58 10.19 -1.56
C PRO A 245 -5.98 10.11 -0.16
N TYR A 246 -6.41 9.16 0.67
CA TYR A 246 -5.90 9.01 2.03
C TYR A 246 -4.40 8.68 2.09
N GLN A 247 -3.87 7.96 1.07
CA GLN A 247 -2.43 7.70 0.95
C GLN A 247 -1.68 9.00 0.57
N PHE A 248 -2.24 9.75 -0.39
CA PHE A 248 -1.71 11.05 -0.78
C PHE A 248 -1.62 11.99 0.43
N TYR A 249 -2.71 12.18 1.16
CA TYR A 249 -2.72 13.07 2.33
C TYR A 249 -1.80 12.58 3.45
N ALA A 250 -1.70 11.28 3.68
CA ALA A 250 -0.79 10.74 4.68
C ALA A 250 0.68 11.06 4.32
N VAL A 251 1.07 10.92 3.06
CA VAL A 251 2.42 11.25 2.60
C VAL A 251 2.67 12.76 2.67
N GLU A 252 1.74 13.59 2.19
CA GLU A 252 1.86 15.06 2.28
C GLU A 252 2.03 15.53 3.74
N ARG A 253 1.26 14.96 4.68
CA ARG A 253 1.39 15.30 6.10
C ARG A 253 2.72 14.87 6.72
N ILE A 254 3.30 13.77 6.26
CA ILE A 254 4.64 13.36 6.68
C ILE A 254 5.68 14.35 6.13
N LEU A 255 5.63 14.69 4.83
CA LEU A 255 6.55 15.64 4.21
C LEU A 255 6.47 17.00 4.90
N GLU A 256 5.26 17.54 5.07
CA GLU A 256 5.03 18.81 5.78
C GLU A 256 5.62 18.79 7.21
N ARG A 257 5.47 17.67 7.91
CA ARG A 257 6.01 17.49 9.28
C ARG A 257 7.53 17.45 9.28
N VAL A 258 8.15 16.79 8.29
CA VAL A 258 9.62 16.72 8.17
C VAL A 258 10.23 18.08 7.82
N GLU A 259 9.59 18.83 6.91
CA GLU A 259 10.08 20.15 6.48
C GLU A 259 9.91 21.24 7.55
N ASN A 260 8.78 21.23 8.26
CA ASN A 260 8.39 22.36 9.13
C ASN A 260 8.56 22.08 10.63
N SER A 261 8.93 20.86 11.03
CA SER A 261 9.00 20.48 12.45
C SER A 261 9.95 19.31 12.69
N ASN A 262 10.53 19.25 13.88
CA ASN A 262 11.27 18.07 14.36
C ASN A 262 10.40 17.12 15.20
N LYS A 263 9.08 17.37 15.31
CA LYS A 263 8.18 16.49 16.06
C LYS A 263 7.90 15.21 15.29
N ASN A 264 7.76 14.13 16.02
CA ASN A 264 7.30 12.84 15.50
C ASN A 264 5.85 12.90 15.00
N GLY A 265 5.38 11.81 14.38
CA GLY A 265 4.00 11.67 13.96
C GLY A 265 3.59 10.23 13.74
N TYR A 266 2.29 9.95 13.67
CA TYR A 266 1.83 8.63 13.25
C TYR A 266 0.64 8.71 12.28
N ILE A 267 0.51 7.67 11.48
CA ILE A 267 -0.56 7.47 10.51
C ILE A 267 -1.44 6.32 11.02
N TRP A 268 -2.73 6.63 11.21
CA TRP A 268 -3.71 5.64 11.63
C TRP A 268 -4.52 5.16 10.42
N HIS A 269 -4.00 4.12 9.75
CA HIS A 269 -4.64 3.50 8.60
C HIS A 269 -4.98 2.05 8.92
N THR A 270 -6.23 1.66 8.63
CA THR A 270 -6.69 0.28 8.85
C THR A 270 -5.87 -0.73 8.08
N THR A 271 -5.90 -1.99 8.50
CA THR A 271 -5.27 -3.09 7.76
C THR A 271 -5.90 -3.21 6.37
N GLY A 272 -5.09 -3.55 5.36
CA GLY A 272 -5.53 -3.59 3.97
C GLY A 272 -5.62 -2.24 3.25
N ALA A 273 -5.30 -1.12 3.93
CA ALA A 273 -5.25 0.21 3.32
C ALA A 273 -4.01 0.46 2.43
N GLY A 274 -3.14 -0.54 2.25
CA GLY A 274 -1.90 -0.37 1.48
C GLY A 274 -0.86 0.48 2.21
N LYS A 275 -0.68 0.26 3.52
CA LYS A 275 0.32 0.95 4.34
C LYS A 275 1.72 0.84 3.76
N THR A 276 2.10 -0.33 3.24
CA THR A 276 3.42 -0.58 2.62
C THR A 276 3.68 0.38 1.45
N LEU A 277 2.71 0.56 0.53
CA LEU A 277 2.84 1.51 -0.58
C LEU A 277 2.95 2.95 -0.07
N THR A 278 2.15 3.31 0.94
CA THR A 278 2.14 4.66 1.52
C THR A 278 3.47 4.97 2.21
N SER A 279 3.99 4.04 3.01
CA SER A 279 5.25 4.19 3.74
C SER A 279 6.46 4.19 2.80
N PHE A 280 6.45 3.35 1.76
CA PHE A 280 7.46 3.39 0.70
C PHE A 280 7.50 4.76 0.03
N LYS A 281 6.33 5.26 -0.40
CA LYS A 281 6.26 6.56 -1.07
C LYS A 281 6.67 7.71 -0.16
N ALA A 282 6.30 7.65 1.12
CA ALA A 282 6.79 8.61 2.12
C ALA A 282 8.32 8.54 2.27
N ALA A 283 8.89 7.34 2.40
CA ALA A 283 10.34 7.14 2.50
C ALA A 283 11.08 7.68 1.28
N GLN A 284 10.60 7.36 0.08
CA GLN A 284 11.17 7.83 -1.18
C GLN A 284 11.19 9.37 -1.22
N LEU A 285 10.03 10.01 -1.01
CA LEU A 285 9.94 11.47 -1.11
C LEU A 285 10.67 12.20 0.03
N VAL A 286 10.68 11.65 1.25
CA VAL A 286 11.48 12.19 2.37
C VAL A 286 12.98 12.10 2.05
N SER A 287 13.45 11.03 1.41
CA SER A 287 14.86 10.89 1.04
C SER A 287 15.33 11.89 -0.03
N GLU A 288 14.40 12.48 -0.77
CA GLU A 288 14.66 13.53 -1.78
C GLU A 288 14.74 14.93 -1.16
N LEU A 289 14.27 15.13 0.09
CA LEU A 289 14.30 16.41 0.77
C LEU A 289 15.73 16.84 1.12
N ASP A 290 15.99 18.13 0.99
CA ASP A 290 17.26 18.73 1.41
C ASP A 290 17.49 18.58 2.92
N GLY A 291 18.70 18.21 3.29
CA GLY A 291 19.08 18.06 4.69
C GLY A 291 18.68 16.74 5.35
N ILE A 292 18.12 15.79 4.61
CA ILE A 292 17.89 14.42 5.08
C ILE A 292 19.04 13.53 4.63
N ASP A 293 19.74 12.96 5.59
CA ASP A 293 20.88 12.07 5.33
C ASP A 293 20.46 10.63 5.13
N LYS A 294 19.55 10.14 5.99
CA LYS A 294 19.08 8.73 5.98
C LYS A 294 17.58 8.64 6.25
N VAL A 295 16.92 7.72 5.54
CA VAL A 295 15.57 7.27 5.83
C VAL A 295 15.63 5.78 6.16
N MET A 296 15.16 5.39 7.34
CA MET A 296 15.17 4.00 7.77
C MET A 296 13.76 3.48 7.91
N PHE A 297 13.46 2.38 7.22
CA PHE A 297 12.24 1.64 7.46
C PHE A 297 12.50 0.51 8.45
N VAL A 298 11.82 0.57 9.59
CA VAL A 298 12.05 -0.35 10.70
C VAL A 298 10.84 -1.25 10.87
N VAL A 299 11.06 -2.55 10.71
CA VAL A 299 10.03 -3.60 10.90
C VAL A 299 10.27 -4.37 12.20
N ASP A 300 9.21 -4.97 12.74
CA ASP A 300 9.26 -5.69 14.00
C ASP A 300 9.89 -7.09 13.87
N ARG A 301 9.57 -7.84 12.81
CA ARG A 301 10.00 -9.23 12.64
C ARG A 301 10.77 -9.47 11.35
N HIS A 302 11.69 -10.45 11.40
CA HIS A 302 12.50 -10.86 10.25
C HIS A 302 11.65 -11.32 9.05
N ASP A 303 10.55 -12.02 9.27
CA ASP A 303 9.67 -12.49 8.20
C ASP A 303 8.95 -11.32 7.48
N LEU A 304 8.61 -10.26 8.22
CA LEU A 304 8.05 -9.03 7.66
C LEU A 304 9.11 -8.20 6.93
N ASP A 305 10.38 -8.27 7.36
CA ASP A 305 11.51 -7.63 6.70
C ASP A 305 11.64 -8.11 5.25
N THR A 306 11.67 -9.42 5.03
CA THR A 306 11.80 -10.03 3.70
C THR A 306 10.60 -9.70 2.79
N GLN A 307 9.38 -9.74 3.30
CA GLN A 307 8.18 -9.40 2.53
C GLN A 307 8.17 -7.92 2.18
N THR A 308 8.43 -7.04 3.15
CA THR A 308 8.46 -5.59 2.95
C THR A 308 9.57 -5.20 1.98
N GLN A 309 10.75 -5.81 2.11
CA GLN A 309 11.85 -5.60 1.17
C GLN A 309 11.46 -6.02 -0.26
N SER A 310 10.85 -7.21 -0.41
CA SER A 310 10.38 -7.69 -1.71
C SER A 310 9.33 -6.77 -2.34
N GLU A 311 8.41 -6.22 -1.52
CA GLU A 311 7.42 -5.25 -1.98
C GLU A 311 8.07 -3.92 -2.38
N TYR A 312 9.04 -3.42 -1.62
CA TYR A 312 9.76 -2.18 -1.94
C TYR A 312 10.62 -2.32 -3.20
N GLU A 313 11.34 -3.44 -3.34
CA GLU A 313 12.09 -3.77 -4.55
C GLU A 313 11.19 -3.90 -5.78
N ALA A 314 9.95 -4.34 -5.62
CA ALA A 314 8.98 -4.38 -6.70
C ALA A 314 8.50 -2.99 -7.12
N PHE A 315 8.54 -2.00 -6.21
CA PHE A 315 8.26 -0.60 -6.58
C PHE A 315 9.45 0.06 -7.26
N GLU A 316 10.64 -0.08 -6.70
CA GLU A 316 11.86 0.53 -7.25
C GLU A 316 13.09 -0.36 -6.94
N PRO A 317 13.60 -1.14 -7.90
CA PRO A 317 14.77 -1.98 -7.71
C PRO A 317 16.01 -1.19 -7.32
N GLY A 318 16.69 -1.63 -6.27
CA GLY A 318 17.89 -0.98 -5.74
C GLY A 318 17.62 0.31 -4.94
N ALA A 319 16.35 0.70 -4.75
CA ALA A 319 16.02 1.82 -3.86
C ALA A 319 16.17 1.45 -2.38
N VAL A 320 16.20 0.16 -2.11
CA VAL A 320 16.19 -0.36 -0.76
C VAL A 320 17.34 -1.31 -0.55
N ASP A 321 18.15 -0.96 0.40
CA ASP A 321 19.22 -1.82 0.86
C ASP A 321 18.72 -2.67 2.04
N GLY A 322 18.32 -3.92 1.76
CA GLY A 322 18.01 -4.91 2.78
C GLY A 322 19.26 -5.30 3.59
N THR A 323 19.06 -5.66 4.84
CA THR A 323 20.15 -6.03 5.74
C THR A 323 20.01 -7.48 6.20
N ASP A 324 20.80 -8.39 5.64
CA ASP A 324 20.77 -9.82 6.03
C ASP A 324 21.31 -10.04 7.46
N ASN A 325 22.30 -9.23 7.83
CA ASN A 325 22.92 -9.28 9.15
C ASN A 325 23.33 -7.88 9.65
N THR A 326 23.71 -7.80 10.93
CA THR A 326 24.11 -6.54 11.58
C THR A 326 25.33 -5.89 10.93
N TYR A 327 26.27 -6.66 10.40
CA TYR A 327 27.45 -6.12 9.72
C TYR A 327 27.07 -5.38 8.42
N GLU A 328 26.18 -5.96 7.63
CA GLU A 328 25.67 -5.32 6.41
C GLU A 328 24.90 -4.03 6.73
N LEU A 329 24.09 -4.04 7.79
CA LEU A 329 23.42 -2.81 8.27
C LEU A 329 24.43 -1.70 8.57
N ILE A 330 25.53 -2.00 9.26
CA ILE A 330 26.54 -1.01 9.60
C ILE A 330 27.21 -0.47 8.34
N LYS A 331 27.57 -1.31 7.39
CA LYS A 331 28.16 -0.92 6.12
C LYS A 331 27.24 0.04 5.34
N ARG A 332 25.93 -0.22 5.33
CA ARG A 332 24.94 0.64 4.67
C ARG A 332 24.69 1.95 5.42
N LEU A 333 24.63 1.91 6.74
CA LEU A 333 24.51 3.10 7.57
C LEU A 333 25.71 4.04 7.38
N SER A 334 26.93 3.50 7.32
CA SER A 334 28.16 4.27 7.10
C SER A 334 28.39 4.64 5.63
N GLY A 335 27.67 4.03 4.69
CA GLY A 335 27.78 4.27 3.25
C GLY A 335 26.83 5.35 2.73
N ASN A 336 26.68 5.42 1.41
CA ASN A 336 25.87 6.43 0.72
C ASN A 336 24.39 6.06 0.55
N SER A 337 23.96 4.89 1.03
CA SER A 337 22.57 4.45 0.94
C SER A 337 21.66 5.40 1.70
N LYS A 338 20.68 5.99 1.02
CA LYS A 338 19.72 6.91 1.66
C LYS A 338 18.55 6.20 2.29
N ILE A 339 18.03 5.12 1.66
CA ILE A 339 16.89 4.34 2.17
C ILE A 339 17.40 2.97 2.63
N ILE A 340 17.13 2.61 3.87
CA ILE A 340 17.59 1.36 4.49
C ILE A 340 16.41 0.67 5.16
N ILE A 341 16.20 -0.63 4.88
CA ILE A 341 15.25 -1.47 5.62
C ILE A 341 16.01 -2.32 6.63
N THR A 342 15.49 -2.39 7.85
CA THR A 342 16.07 -3.22 8.91
C THR A 342 15.02 -3.60 9.96
N THR A 343 15.37 -4.56 10.83
CA THR A 343 14.56 -4.86 12.02
C THR A 343 15.04 -4.04 13.21
N ILE A 344 14.12 -3.80 14.16
CA ILE A 344 14.43 -3.06 15.39
C ILE A 344 15.55 -3.75 16.19
N GLN A 345 15.59 -5.09 16.19
CA GLN A 345 16.60 -5.90 16.89
C GLN A 345 17.99 -5.73 16.27
N LYS A 346 18.10 -5.82 14.93
CA LYS A 346 19.37 -5.60 14.22
C LYS A 346 19.91 -4.20 14.47
N LEU A 347 19.02 -3.19 14.42
CA LEU A 347 19.39 -1.81 14.70
C LEU A 347 19.86 -1.63 16.14
N ASN A 348 19.12 -2.17 17.12
CA ASN A 348 19.51 -2.12 18.53
C ASN A 348 20.88 -2.80 18.75
N CYS A 349 21.10 -3.98 18.15
CA CYS A 349 22.40 -4.67 18.20
C CYS A 349 23.54 -3.82 17.62
N ALA A 350 23.31 -3.15 16.48
CA ALA A 350 24.32 -2.31 15.84
C ALA A 350 24.74 -1.12 16.69
N ILE A 351 23.79 -0.49 17.40
CA ILE A 351 24.05 0.74 18.19
C ILE A 351 24.50 0.46 19.63
N THR A 352 24.23 -0.74 20.19
CA THR A 352 24.57 -1.06 21.61
C THR A 352 25.88 -1.80 21.79
N LYS A 353 26.33 -2.58 20.79
CA LYS A 353 27.60 -3.30 20.88
C LYS A 353 28.80 -2.37 20.60
N ASP A 354 29.73 -2.23 21.53
CA ASP A 354 30.91 -1.34 21.44
C ASP A 354 31.73 -1.59 20.18
N TYR A 355 31.86 -2.85 19.75
CA TYR A 355 32.57 -3.20 18.53
C TYR A 355 32.01 -2.50 17.29
N TYR A 356 30.69 -2.34 17.20
CA TYR A 356 30.01 -1.73 16.06
C TYR A 356 29.85 -0.21 16.21
N ASN A 357 29.65 0.27 17.42
CA ASN A 357 29.37 1.68 17.70
C ASN A 357 30.44 2.62 17.17
N LYS A 358 31.72 2.21 17.18
CA LYS A 358 32.83 3.02 16.65
C LYS A 358 32.69 3.37 15.16
N TYR A 359 32.00 2.55 14.37
CA TYR A 359 31.77 2.80 12.93
C TYR A 359 30.56 3.70 12.68
N LEU A 360 29.73 3.93 13.68
CA LEU A 360 28.47 4.67 13.58
C LEU A 360 28.56 6.08 14.19
N GLN A 361 29.76 6.55 14.60
CA GLN A 361 29.92 7.86 15.26
C GLN A 361 29.46 9.03 14.38
N GLU A 362 29.75 8.99 13.08
CA GLU A 362 29.32 10.01 12.12
C GLU A 362 27.80 9.96 11.90
N VAL A 363 27.24 8.74 11.79
CA VAL A 363 25.80 8.50 11.56
C VAL A 363 24.96 9.02 12.73
N ARG A 364 25.52 9.02 13.94
CA ARG A 364 24.87 9.52 15.16
C ARG A 364 24.36 10.95 15.04
N HIS A 365 25.06 11.78 14.26
CA HIS A 365 24.77 13.21 14.11
C HIS A 365 24.01 13.56 12.83
N GLN A 366 23.81 12.58 11.95
CA GLN A 366 23.05 12.74 10.73
C GLN A 366 21.57 12.98 11.01
N LYS A 367 20.88 13.69 10.11
CA LYS A 367 19.42 13.81 10.14
C LYS A 367 18.81 12.49 9.64
N VAL A 368 18.27 11.74 10.59
CA VAL A 368 17.67 10.44 10.33
C VAL A 368 16.16 10.50 10.48
N VAL A 369 15.42 10.03 9.48
CA VAL A 369 13.98 9.83 9.57
C VAL A 369 13.71 8.32 9.65
N MET A 370 13.02 7.87 10.68
CA MET A 370 12.63 6.47 10.85
C MET A 370 11.13 6.29 10.63
N ILE A 371 10.78 5.30 9.84
CA ILE A 371 9.38 4.89 9.59
C ILE A 371 9.20 3.50 10.18
N PHE A 372 8.28 3.35 11.14
CA PHE A 372 7.93 2.08 11.78
C PHE A 372 6.61 1.57 11.22
N ASP A 373 6.60 0.35 10.69
CA ASP A 373 5.35 -0.33 10.35
C ASP A 373 4.81 -1.12 11.54
N GLU A 374 3.47 -1.24 11.59
CA GLU A 374 2.73 -1.88 12.70
C GLU A 374 3.25 -1.45 14.09
N CYS A 375 3.45 -0.15 14.23
CA CYS A 375 4.15 0.45 15.38
C CYS A 375 3.53 0.20 16.76
N HIS A 376 2.30 -0.36 16.80
CA HIS A 376 1.66 -0.80 18.03
C HIS A 376 2.24 -2.11 18.58
N ARG A 377 2.96 -2.89 17.74
CA ARG A 377 3.58 -4.16 18.14
C ARG A 377 5.00 -3.99 18.63
N SER A 378 5.72 -3.03 18.02
CA SER A 378 7.09 -2.80 18.41
C SER A 378 7.10 -2.38 19.86
N HIS A 379 7.51 -3.31 20.71
CA HIS A 379 7.73 -3.07 22.12
C HIS A 379 8.72 -1.93 22.25
N PHE A 380 8.19 -0.73 22.45
CA PHE A 380 8.94 0.50 22.69
C PHE A 380 9.66 0.47 24.03
N GLY A 381 10.11 -0.72 24.45
CA GLY A 381 10.95 -0.94 25.61
C GLY A 381 12.34 -0.34 25.41
N ASP A 382 13.32 -1.08 25.85
CA ASP A 382 14.72 -0.62 25.90
C ASP A 382 15.32 -0.41 24.50
N CYS A 383 14.90 -1.18 23.48
CA CYS A 383 15.38 -0.99 22.10
C CYS A 383 15.06 0.41 21.56
N HIS A 384 13.81 0.87 21.70
CA HIS A 384 13.41 2.22 21.29
C HIS A 384 14.16 3.30 22.08
N LYS A 385 14.28 3.16 23.40
CA LYS A 385 15.05 4.09 24.23
C LYS A 385 16.50 4.19 23.78
N ASN A 386 17.13 3.07 23.45
CA ASN A 386 18.50 3.03 22.96
C ASN A 386 18.62 3.75 21.61
N ILE A 387 17.68 3.53 20.68
CA ILE A 387 17.65 4.18 19.37
C ILE A 387 17.53 5.71 19.53
N VAL A 388 16.55 6.17 20.31
CA VAL A 388 16.34 7.60 20.56
C VAL A 388 17.55 8.25 21.25
N LYS A 389 18.21 7.54 22.16
CA LYS A 389 19.42 8.02 22.84
C LYS A 389 20.64 8.06 21.91
N PHE A 390 20.71 7.14 20.95
CA PHE A 390 21.85 7.04 20.03
C PHE A 390 21.86 8.16 18.98
N PHE A 391 20.75 8.39 18.28
CA PHE A 391 20.66 9.39 17.22
C PHE A 391 20.32 10.77 17.78
N SER A 392 21.21 11.76 17.59
CA SER A 392 21.00 13.11 18.11
C SER A 392 20.01 13.95 17.29
N ASN A 393 19.76 13.59 16.03
CA ASN A 393 18.86 14.30 15.12
C ASN A 393 17.90 13.31 14.44
N LEU A 394 17.01 12.72 15.26
CA LEU A 394 16.07 11.68 14.87
C LEU A 394 14.65 12.22 14.81
N GLN A 395 13.92 11.84 13.75
CA GLN A 395 12.49 12.04 13.64
C GLN A 395 11.81 10.70 13.31
N ILE A 396 10.71 10.40 13.99
CA ILE A 396 10.07 9.08 13.93
C ILE A 396 8.63 9.19 13.44
N PHE A 397 8.26 8.33 12.49
CA PHE A 397 6.89 8.18 12.02
C PHE A 397 6.42 6.74 12.18
N GLY A 398 5.21 6.56 12.77
CA GLY A 398 4.60 5.25 12.95
C GLY A 398 3.43 5.03 12.01
N PHE A 399 3.33 3.84 11.41
CA PHE A 399 2.13 3.38 10.71
C PHE A 399 1.45 2.31 11.55
N THR A 400 0.14 2.45 11.80
CA THR A 400 -0.62 1.46 12.57
C THR A 400 -2.09 1.43 12.15
N GLY A 401 -2.69 0.24 12.20
CA GLY A 401 -4.14 0.07 12.12
C GLY A 401 -4.83 0.21 13.48
N THR A 402 -4.07 0.11 14.58
CA THR A 402 -4.58 -0.02 15.95
C THR A 402 -3.71 0.74 16.95
N PRO A 403 -3.86 2.07 17.02
CA PRO A 403 -3.13 2.86 18.01
C PRO A 403 -3.45 2.41 19.45
N ILE A 404 -2.45 2.49 20.33
CA ILE A 404 -2.62 2.26 21.76
C ILE A 404 -3.07 3.58 22.39
N PHE A 405 -4.25 3.56 23.00
CA PHE A 405 -4.82 4.68 23.75
C PHE A 405 -4.66 4.45 25.27
N VAL A 406 -4.94 5.48 26.06
CA VAL A 406 -4.84 5.42 27.54
C VAL A 406 -5.69 4.28 28.12
N GLU A 407 -6.87 4.05 27.57
CA GLU A 407 -7.80 3.01 27.99
C GLU A 407 -7.24 1.58 27.75
N ASN A 408 -6.28 1.46 26.84
CA ASN A 408 -5.73 0.19 26.37
C ASN A 408 -4.26 -0.02 26.80
N ALA A 409 -3.64 0.99 27.38
CA ALA A 409 -2.24 0.98 27.76
C ALA A 409 -2.05 0.27 29.10
N LYS A 410 -1.98 -1.07 29.09
CA LYS A 410 -1.62 -1.88 30.28
C LYS A 410 -0.15 -1.70 30.63
N GLN A 411 0.23 -0.66 31.37
CA GLN A 411 1.60 -0.32 31.75
C GLN A 411 2.55 0.03 30.58
N GLU A 412 2.04 0.16 29.36
CA GLU A 412 2.80 0.54 28.17
C GLU A 412 2.55 2.02 27.82
N HIS A 413 3.49 2.60 27.08
CA HIS A 413 3.31 3.92 26.54
C HIS A 413 2.22 3.96 25.47
N THR A 414 1.41 5.02 25.46
CA THR A 414 0.43 5.23 24.39
C THR A 414 1.14 5.56 23.07
N THR A 415 0.48 5.28 21.94
CA THR A 415 1.01 5.66 20.62
C THR A 415 1.30 7.16 20.53
N LYS A 416 0.47 8.00 21.21
CA LYS A 416 0.66 9.45 21.26
C LYS A 416 1.90 9.86 22.06
N GLU A 417 2.24 9.17 23.15
CA GLU A 417 3.44 9.45 23.94
C GLU A 417 4.72 9.19 23.14
N VAL A 418 4.72 8.19 22.28
CA VAL A 418 5.89 7.80 21.47
C VAL A 418 6.00 8.62 20.19
N PHE A 419 4.89 8.80 19.47
CA PHE A 419 4.86 9.40 18.13
C PHE A 419 4.28 10.82 18.08
N SER A 420 3.86 11.41 19.20
CA SER A 420 3.22 12.71 19.30
C SER A 420 1.84 12.76 18.63
N ASP A 421 1.74 13.33 17.42
CA ASP A 421 0.46 13.65 16.80
C ASP A 421 0.01 12.60 15.77
N CYS A 422 -1.30 12.35 15.71
CA CYS A 422 -1.90 11.64 14.58
C CYS A 422 -1.99 12.58 13.37
N LEU A 423 -1.22 12.30 12.32
CA LEU A 423 -1.14 13.15 11.14
C LEU A 423 -2.28 12.91 10.16
N HIS A 424 -2.72 11.66 10.02
CA HIS A 424 -3.84 11.29 9.16
C HIS A 424 -4.55 10.03 9.67
N ARG A 425 -5.86 9.92 9.38
CA ARG A 425 -6.71 8.78 9.76
C ARG A 425 -7.46 8.25 8.55
N TYR A 426 -7.42 6.94 8.39
CA TYR A 426 -8.27 6.20 7.46
C TYR A 426 -8.72 4.92 8.16
N LEU A 427 -9.94 4.95 8.67
CA LEU A 427 -10.47 3.92 9.57
C LEU A 427 -11.20 2.84 8.77
N ILE A 428 -11.53 1.74 9.43
CA ILE A 428 -12.26 0.63 8.82
C ILE A 428 -13.62 1.08 8.22
N LYS A 429 -14.31 2.03 8.85
CA LYS A 429 -15.56 2.61 8.34
C LYS A 429 -15.35 3.31 6.99
N ASP A 430 -14.24 4.04 6.84
CA ASP A 430 -13.89 4.77 5.62
C ASP A 430 -13.54 3.76 4.52
N ALA A 431 -12.81 2.71 4.87
CA ALA A 431 -12.42 1.65 3.96
C ALA A 431 -13.62 0.82 3.46
N ILE A 432 -14.64 0.62 4.29
CA ILE A 432 -15.90 -0.03 3.89
C ILE A 432 -16.71 0.91 2.98
N ALA A 433 -16.78 2.21 3.32
CA ALA A 433 -17.48 3.21 2.51
C ALA A 433 -16.86 3.36 1.11
N ASP A 434 -15.54 3.23 0.99
CA ASP A 434 -14.80 3.25 -0.27
C ASP A 434 -14.83 1.91 -1.04
N GLU A 435 -15.55 0.90 -0.54
CA GLU A 435 -15.53 -0.48 -1.10
C GLU A 435 -14.13 -1.10 -1.17
N ASN A 436 -13.19 -0.55 -0.42
CA ASN A 436 -11.82 -1.04 -0.33
C ASN A 436 -11.71 -2.30 0.54
N VAL A 437 -12.61 -2.39 1.50
CA VAL A 437 -12.75 -3.46 2.48
C VAL A 437 -14.21 -3.88 2.51
N LEU A 438 -14.47 -5.19 2.53
CA LEU A 438 -15.83 -5.71 2.62
C LEU A 438 -16.44 -5.39 3.99
N GLY A 439 -17.74 -5.17 4.04
CA GLY A 439 -18.47 -5.13 5.31
C GLY A 439 -18.43 -6.50 5.99
N PHE A 440 -18.51 -6.53 7.31
CA PHE A 440 -18.53 -7.74 8.10
C PHE A 440 -19.70 -7.73 9.09
N LEU A 441 -20.14 -8.94 9.45
CA LEU A 441 -21.17 -9.17 10.47
C LEU A 441 -20.50 -9.71 11.73
N VAL A 442 -20.88 -9.19 12.89
CA VAL A 442 -20.45 -9.70 14.20
C VAL A 442 -21.65 -10.31 14.89
N GLU A 443 -21.58 -11.61 15.20
CA GLU A 443 -22.59 -12.31 15.96
C GLU A 443 -22.03 -12.67 17.33
N TYR A 444 -22.79 -12.40 18.40
CA TYR A 444 -22.42 -12.72 19.76
C TYR A 444 -23.29 -13.86 20.26
N TYR A 445 -22.64 -14.90 20.75
CA TYR A 445 -23.31 -16.03 21.42
C TYR A 445 -23.14 -15.88 22.92
N LYS A 446 -24.25 -15.67 23.63
CA LYS A 446 -24.27 -15.61 25.09
C LYS A 446 -24.65 -16.97 25.66
N GLY A 447 -23.82 -17.49 26.58
CA GLY A 447 -24.21 -18.60 27.46
C GLY A 447 -25.29 -18.18 28.48
N LYS A 448 -25.91 -19.13 29.13
CA LYS A 448 -27.03 -18.86 30.08
C LYS A 448 -26.57 -18.18 31.37
N ASP A 449 -25.26 -18.18 31.74
CA ASP A 449 -24.74 -17.56 32.97
C ASP A 449 -23.60 -16.58 32.65
N GLU A 450 -23.75 -15.31 33.06
CA GLU A 450 -22.78 -14.22 32.82
C GLU A 450 -21.80 -13.96 33.98
N SER A 451 -21.92 -14.61 35.12
CA SER A 451 -21.05 -14.40 36.31
C SER A 451 -19.97 -15.46 36.41
N GLY A 452 -18.73 -15.12 35.99
CA GLY A 452 -17.56 -15.96 36.17
C GLY A 452 -17.42 -17.05 35.10
N ILE A 453 -17.16 -16.66 33.83
CA ILE A 453 -16.95 -17.61 32.72
C ILE A 453 -15.68 -18.44 33.01
N ASP A 454 -15.88 -19.72 33.30
CA ASP A 454 -14.79 -20.69 33.26
C ASP A 454 -14.52 -21.10 31.80
N TYR A 455 -13.50 -20.54 31.22
CA TYR A 455 -13.10 -20.82 29.83
C TYR A 455 -12.69 -22.28 29.60
N MET A 456 -12.25 -22.98 30.64
CA MET A 456 -11.83 -24.40 30.59
C MET A 456 -12.97 -25.40 30.84
N ASN A 457 -14.19 -24.91 31.02
CA ASN A 457 -15.36 -25.79 31.22
C ASN A 457 -15.60 -26.65 29.97
N GLU A 458 -15.44 -27.96 30.10
CA GLU A 458 -15.52 -28.92 28.99
C GLU A 458 -16.91 -28.95 28.32
N ALA A 459 -17.99 -28.83 29.11
CA ALA A 459 -19.35 -28.81 28.56
C ALA A 459 -19.57 -27.60 27.67
N ARG A 460 -19.13 -26.40 28.11
CA ARG A 460 -19.14 -25.15 27.32
C ARG A 460 -18.33 -25.29 26.02
N MET A 461 -17.11 -25.84 26.13
CA MET A 461 -16.24 -26.05 24.98
C MET A 461 -16.86 -27.02 23.94
N LYS A 462 -17.51 -28.09 24.42
CA LYS A 462 -18.26 -29.05 23.55
C LYS A 462 -19.44 -28.38 22.87
N GLU A 463 -20.16 -27.48 23.54
CA GLU A 463 -21.25 -26.72 22.91
C GLU A 463 -20.72 -25.78 21.79
N ILE A 464 -19.64 -25.06 22.05
CA ILE A 464 -19.01 -24.17 21.07
C ILE A 464 -18.50 -24.99 19.86
N ALA A 465 -17.80 -26.10 20.10
CA ALA A 465 -17.33 -26.95 19.00
C ALA A 465 -18.48 -27.49 18.14
N ARG A 466 -19.59 -27.96 18.76
CA ARG A 466 -20.80 -28.38 18.04
C ARG A 466 -21.43 -27.24 17.26
N PHE A 467 -21.50 -26.05 17.85
CA PHE A 467 -22.00 -24.86 17.18
C PHE A 467 -21.19 -24.54 15.92
N ILE A 468 -19.83 -24.51 16.04
CA ILE A 468 -18.94 -24.30 14.91
C ILE A 468 -19.20 -25.32 13.81
N LEU A 469 -19.23 -26.62 14.15
CA LEU A 469 -19.44 -27.69 13.16
C LEU A 469 -20.82 -27.65 12.49
N THR A 470 -21.86 -27.30 13.25
CA THR A 470 -23.24 -27.21 12.73
C THR A 470 -23.40 -26.05 11.74
N ASN A 471 -22.74 -24.92 12.02
CA ASN A 471 -22.86 -23.71 11.20
C ASN A 471 -21.73 -23.58 10.18
N PHE A 472 -20.76 -24.47 10.14
CA PHE A 472 -19.54 -24.36 9.32
C PHE A 472 -19.88 -24.15 7.84
N ASN A 473 -20.71 -25.01 7.25
CA ASN A 473 -21.06 -24.92 5.83
C ASN A 473 -21.77 -23.59 5.50
N LYS A 474 -22.68 -23.14 6.38
CA LYS A 474 -23.36 -21.86 6.20
C LYS A 474 -22.38 -20.69 6.24
N SER A 475 -21.47 -20.68 7.21
CA SER A 475 -20.50 -19.60 7.41
C SER A 475 -19.43 -19.57 6.31
N THR A 476 -19.03 -20.73 5.80
CA THR A 476 -17.96 -20.87 4.80
C THR A 476 -18.47 -21.03 3.37
N VAL A 477 -19.77 -20.83 3.13
CA VAL A 477 -20.42 -21.00 1.82
C VAL A 477 -20.11 -22.38 1.24
N ASP A 478 -20.60 -23.41 1.94
CA ASP A 478 -20.41 -24.84 1.59
C ASP A 478 -18.94 -25.26 1.36
N GLY A 479 -18.01 -24.66 2.15
CA GLY A 479 -16.57 -24.96 2.09
C GLY A 479 -15.84 -24.27 0.94
N GLU A 480 -16.46 -23.32 0.24
CA GLU A 480 -15.75 -22.47 -0.72
C GLU A 480 -14.66 -21.65 -0.04
N PHE A 481 -14.96 -21.19 1.18
CA PHE A 481 -14.04 -20.48 2.07
C PHE A 481 -13.57 -21.39 3.20
N ASN A 482 -12.65 -20.90 4.01
CA ASN A 482 -12.18 -21.54 5.24
C ASN A 482 -12.43 -20.65 6.45
N ALA A 483 -12.21 -21.22 7.63
CA ALA A 483 -12.41 -20.54 8.90
C ALA A 483 -11.16 -20.59 9.78
N LEU A 484 -11.06 -19.60 10.69
CA LEU A 484 -10.05 -19.53 11.71
C LEU A 484 -10.74 -19.50 13.08
N PHE A 485 -10.18 -20.23 14.05
CA PHE A 485 -10.70 -20.23 15.42
C PHE A 485 -9.63 -19.73 16.38
N ALA A 486 -9.81 -18.50 16.87
CA ALA A 486 -8.94 -17.83 17.82
C ALA A 486 -9.28 -18.22 19.24
N ILE A 487 -8.31 -18.77 19.95
CA ILE A 487 -8.45 -19.37 21.28
C ILE A 487 -7.56 -18.63 22.28
N GLN A 488 -7.99 -18.58 23.55
CA GLN A 488 -7.34 -17.81 24.62
C GLN A 488 -5.94 -18.30 24.97
N SER A 489 -5.73 -19.62 25.05
CA SER A 489 -4.48 -20.20 25.54
C SER A 489 -4.17 -21.54 24.88
N VAL A 490 -2.92 -21.98 24.95
CA VAL A 490 -2.47 -23.29 24.43
C VAL A 490 -3.18 -24.45 25.10
N PRO A 491 -3.32 -24.53 26.42
CA PRO A 491 -4.09 -25.60 27.06
C PRO A 491 -5.53 -25.69 26.58
N MET A 492 -6.17 -24.56 26.38
CA MET A 492 -7.54 -24.49 25.84
C MET A 492 -7.60 -24.95 24.38
N LEU A 493 -6.61 -24.57 23.53
CA LEU A 493 -6.52 -25.04 22.15
C LEU A 493 -6.37 -26.57 22.11
N LEU A 494 -5.51 -27.15 22.90
CA LEU A 494 -5.30 -28.60 22.98
C LEU A 494 -6.57 -29.34 23.40
N GLN A 495 -7.33 -28.79 24.36
CA GLN A 495 -8.61 -29.35 24.77
C GLN A 495 -9.65 -29.24 23.64
N TYR A 496 -9.75 -28.11 22.95
CA TYR A 496 -10.63 -27.97 21.77
C TYR A 496 -10.24 -28.96 20.67
N TYR A 497 -8.95 -29.14 20.41
CA TYR A 497 -8.50 -30.08 19.37
C TYR A 497 -8.95 -31.52 19.71
N LYS A 498 -8.83 -31.95 20.98
CA LYS A 498 -9.33 -33.24 21.45
C LYS A 498 -10.85 -33.36 21.28
N ILE A 499 -11.61 -32.32 21.65
CA ILE A 499 -13.06 -32.28 21.49
C ILE A 499 -13.47 -32.40 20.02
N PHE A 500 -12.81 -31.67 19.13
CA PHE A 500 -13.08 -31.77 17.69
C PHE A 500 -12.79 -33.17 17.15
N LYS A 501 -11.72 -33.83 17.61
CA LYS A 501 -11.43 -35.22 17.23
C LYS A 501 -12.48 -36.20 17.73
N GLU A 502 -12.97 -36.04 18.96
CA GLU A 502 -14.08 -36.87 19.51
C GLU A 502 -15.37 -36.69 18.67
N LEU A 503 -15.66 -35.49 18.21
CA LEU A 503 -16.82 -35.19 17.38
C LEU A 503 -16.68 -35.72 15.95
N ASN A 504 -15.48 -36.15 15.54
CA ASN A 504 -15.14 -36.73 14.25
C ASN A 504 -15.74 -35.96 13.03
N PRO A 505 -15.39 -34.68 12.85
CA PRO A 505 -15.98 -33.87 11.80
C PRO A 505 -15.50 -34.30 10.41
N LYS A 506 -16.33 -34.01 9.41
CA LYS A 506 -15.95 -34.20 7.99
C LYS A 506 -14.98 -33.16 7.46
N ILE A 507 -14.74 -32.08 8.20
CA ILE A 507 -13.85 -30.98 7.83
C ILE A 507 -12.41 -31.24 8.27
N LYS A 508 -11.44 -30.72 7.53
CA LYS A 508 -10.01 -30.84 7.82
C LYS A 508 -9.60 -29.75 8.79
N ILE A 509 -9.13 -30.17 9.96
CA ILE A 509 -8.77 -29.27 11.07
C ILE A 509 -7.26 -29.32 11.29
N GLY A 510 -6.64 -28.15 11.38
CA GLY A 510 -5.26 -27.96 11.79
C GLY A 510 -5.17 -27.08 13.04
N ALA A 511 -4.02 -27.12 13.70
CA ALA A 511 -3.77 -26.23 14.83
C ALA A 511 -2.32 -25.73 14.82
N VAL A 512 -2.12 -24.48 15.22
CA VAL A 512 -0.80 -23.88 15.31
C VAL A 512 -0.71 -22.95 16.52
N PHE A 513 0.38 -23.06 17.22
CA PHE A 513 0.73 -22.22 18.38
C PHE A 513 2.24 -22.19 18.57
N THR A 514 2.75 -21.17 19.27
CA THR A 514 4.18 -21.06 19.61
C THR A 514 4.48 -21.89 20.87
N TYR A 515 5.61 -22.59 20.87
CA TYR A 515 6.15 -23.26 22.04
C TYR A 515 7.62 -22.84 22.26
N ALA A 516 8.19 -23.04 23.46
CA ALA A 516 9.46 -22.42 23.84
C ALA A 516 10.65 -22.73 22.93
N ALA A 517 10.71 -23.94 22.35
CA ALA A 517 11.77 -24.28 21.39
C ALA A 517 11.67 -23.52 20.04
N ASN A 518 10.50 -22.93 19.73
CA ASN A 518 10.27 -22.12 18.53
C ASN A 518 10.22 -20.62 18.85
N SER A 519 10.19 -20.24 20.14
CA SER A 519 10.34 -18.86 20.53
C SER A 519 11.80 -18.46 20.30
N SER A 520 12.04 -17.48 19.40
CA SER A 520 13.31 -16.77 19.39
C SER A 520 13.50 -16.16 20.78
N GLN A 521 14.74 -15.96 21.24
CA GLN A 521 15.03 -15.29 22.52
C GLN A 521 14.30 -13.93 22.67
N ASP A 522 13.81 -13.37 21.57
CA ASP A 522 13.06 -12.13 21.49
C ASP A 522 11.58 -12.27 21.89
N ASP A 523 10.97 -13.46 21.73
CA ASP A 523 9.57 -13.72 22.14
C ASP A 523 9.43 -13.86 23.67
N GLU A 524 10.50 -14.19 24.39
CA GLU A 524 10.50 -14.24 25.88
C GLU A 524 10.40 -12.86 26.52
N GLN A 525 10.88 -11.80 25.85
CA GLN A 525 10.83 -10.43 26.35
C GLN A 525 9.49 -9.72 26.07
N THR A 526 8.63 -10.29 25.24
CA THR A 526 7.41 -9.62 24.77
C THR A 526 6.18 -9.79 25.66
N GLY A 527 6.31 -10.46 26.82
CA GLY A 527 5.18 -10.62 27.76
C GLY A 527 4.00 -11.45 27.22
N MET A 528 4.07 -11.99 26.00
CA MET A 528 3.07 -12.91 25.44
C MET A 528 3.12 -14.30 26.09
N ASN A 529 4.10 -14.56 26.95
CA ASN A 529 4.39 -15.83 27.60
C ASN A 529 3.66 -16.03 28.93
N GLN A 530 2.53 -15.42 29.19
CA GLN A 530 1.72 -15.78 30.37
C GLN A 530 0.92 -17.04 30.08
N GLY A 531 1.53 -18.21 30.37
CA GLY A 531 0.80 -19.48 30.39
C GLY A 531 1.53 -20.73 29.89
N TYR A 532 2.85 -20.76 29.79
CA TYR A 532 3.57 -21.99 29.43
C TYR A 532 3.71 -22.92 30.66
N ALA A 533 2.90 -23.97 30.67
CA ALA A 533 3.14 -25.13 31.51
C ALA A 533 4.09 -26.07 30.76
N ASN A 534 5.24 -26.39 31.35
CA ASN A 534 6.20 -27.41 30.94
C ASN A 534 6.45 -27.55 29.42
N ASP A 535 7.45 -26.88 28.90
CA ASP A 535 7.86 -26.82 27.49
C ASP A 535 7.91 -28.15 26.73
N LYS A 536 8.30 -29.23 27.40
CA LYS A 536 8.41 -30.56 26.79
C LYS A 536 7.06 -31.21 26.53
N VAL A 537 6.09 -31.06 27.43
CA VAL A 537 4.72 -31.60 27.25
C VAL A 537 4.02 -30.92 26.10
N THR A 538 4.22 -29.60 25.92
CA THR A 538 3.62 -28.82 24.85
C THR A 538 4.19 -29.19 23.47
N ALA A 539 5.47 -29.52 23.38
CA ALA A 539 6.11 -29.98 22.15
C ALA A 539 5.60 -31.37 21.74
N ASP A 540 5.44 -32.29 22.71
CA ASP A 540 4.91 -33.64 22.45
C ASP A 540 3.45 -33.58 21.97
N GLU A 541 2.62 -32.73 22.58
CA GLU A 541 1.22 -32.53 22.14
C GLU A 541 1.13 -31.87 20.74
N LEU A 542 2.01 -30.94 20.42
CA LEU A 542 2.10 -30.39 19.07
C LEU A 542 2.51 -31.47 18.06
N GLN A 543 3.44 -32.35 18.42
CA GLN A 543 3.83 -33.46 17.56
C GLN A 543 2.67 -34.42 17.27
N VAL A 544 1.76 -34.63 18.23
CA VAL A 544 0.53 -35.44 18.01
C VAL A 544 -0.36 -34.75 16.96
N ILE A 545 -0.55 -33.43 17.08
CA ILE A 545 -1.32 -32.65 16.10
C ILE A 545 -0.68 -32.71 14.72
N MET A 546 0.65 -32.58 14.64
CA MET A 546 1.40 -32.69 13.38
C MET A 546 1.29 -34.10 12.77
N ASN A 547 1.30 -35.15 13.56
CA ASN A 547 1.11 -36.52 13.07
C ASN A 547 -0.28 -36.70 12.46
N ASP A 548 -1.32 -36.18 13.10
CA ASP A 548 -2.68 -36.16 12.52
C ASP A 548 -2.76 -35.37 11.21
N TYR A 549 -2.10 -34.23 11.16
CA TYR A 549 -1.98 -33.41 9.98
C TYR A 549 -1.24 -34.14 8.85
N ASN A 550 -0.11 -34.77 9.18
CA ASN A 550 0.67 -35.59 8.25
C ASN A 550 -0.17 -36.72 7.65
N ASN A 551 -0.96 -37.42 8.47
CA ASN A 551 -1.86 -38.46 8.02
C ASN A 551 -2.97 -37.93 7.10
N THR A 552 -3.48 -36.72 7.37
CA THR A 552 -4.54 -36.09 6.58
C THR A 552 -4.06 -35.63 5.22
N PHE A 553 -2.85 -35.10 5.13
CA PHE A 553 -2.33 -34.44 3.93
C PHE A 553 -1.15 -35.17 3.26
N GLY A 554 -0.73 -36.33 3.78
CA GLY A 554 0.38 -37.10 3.21
C GLY A 554 1.74 -36.40 3.36
N THR A 555 1.95 -35.69 4.47
CA THR A 555 3.19 -34.96 4.79
C THR A 555 3.98 -35.66 5.88
N SER A 556 5.16 -35.13 6.26
CA SER A 556 6.05 -35.72 7.27
C SER A 556 6.69 -34.66 8.18
N PHE A 557 5.90 -33.73 8.68
CA PHE A 557 6.38 -32.67 9.56
C PHE A 557 6.62 -33.17 10.99
N THR A 558 7.65 -32.59 11.61
CA THR A 558 8.01 -32.80 13.02
C THR A 558 8.25 -31.45 13.68
N THR A 559 8.32 -31.44 15.02
CA THR A 559 8.65 -30.24 15.78
C THR A 559 10.00 -29.63 15.40
N ASP A 560 10.95 -30.43 14.89
CA ASP A 560 12.27 -29.96 14.45
C ASP A 560 12.17 -29.13 13.14
N ASN A 561 11.14 -29.35 12.31
CA ASN A 561 10.91 -28.60 11.08
C ASN A 561 9.60 -27.79 11.12
N PHE A 562 9.30 -27.20 12.29
CA PHE A 562 8.08 -26.41 12.51
C PHE A 562 7.84 -25.32 11.45
N SER A 563 8.89 -24.65 10.99
CA SER A 563 8.77 -23.61 9.95
C SER A 563 8.14 -24.18 8.66
N ALA A 564 8.54 -25.37 8.25
CA ALA A 564 7.96 -26.01 7.05
C ALA A 564 6.47 -26.39 7.26
N TYR A 565 6.10 -26.84 8.47
CA TYR A 565 4.71 -27.06 8.84
C TYR A 565 3.87 -25.79 8.79
N TYR A 566 4.40 -24.70 9.36
CA TYR A 566 3.76 -23.39 9.33
C TYR A 566 3.55 -22.88 7.91
N ASP A 567 4.55 -23.04 7.04
CA ASP A 567 4.47 -22.63 5.63
C ASP A 567 3.45 -23.45 4.86
N ASP A 568 3.35 -24.75 5.10
CA ASP A 568 2.36 -25.62 4.47
C ASP A 568 0.93 -25.24 4.89
N ILE A 569 0.69 -24.98 6.18
CA ILE A 569 -0.59 -24.44 6.69
C ILE A 569 -0.94 -23.13 5.97
N ASN A 570 0.02 -22.21 5.90
CA ASN A 570 -0.16 -20.92 5.25
C ASN A 570 -0.59 -21.08 3.78
N LEU A 571 0.05 -21.98 3.04
CA LEU A 571 -0.31 -22.27 1.64
C LEU A 571 -1.71 -22.87 1.51
N ARG A 572 -2.10 -23.81 2.38
CA ARG A 572 -3.44 -24.45 2.37
C ARG A 572 -4.55 -23.47 2.76
N MET A 573 -4.31 -22.62 3.76
CA MET A 573 -5.25 -21.56 4.14
C MET A 573 -5.46 -20.53 3.03
N LYS A 574 -4.44 -20.25 2.24
CA LYS A 574 -4.53 -19.34 1.09
C LYS A 574 -5.14 -19.98 -0.17
N LYS A 575 -5.29 -21.29 -0.20
CA LYS A 575 -5.78 -22.09 -1.36
C LYS A 575 -5.08 -21.69 -2.67
N LYS A 576 -3.75 -21.44 -2.62
CA LYS A 576 -2.98 -20.88 -3.75
C LYS A 576 -2.66 -21.89 -4.85
N LYS A 577 -2.56 -23.17 -4.55
CA LYS A 577 -2.21 -24.22 -5.51
C LYS A 577 -3.45 -25.06 -5.84
N LYS A 578 -3.76 -25.24 -7.13
CA LYS A 578 -4.93 -26.00 -7.60
C LYS A 578 -4.90 -27.49 -7.17
N ASP A 579 -3.71 -28.05 -7.03
CA ASP A 579 -3.50 -29.47 -6.72
C ASP A 579 -3.29 -29.73 -5.22
N MET A 580 -3.41 -28.70 -4.37
CA MET A 580 -3.19 -28.79 -2.93
C MET A 580 -4.54 -28.82 -2.22
N GLU A 581 -4.81 -29.88 -1.45
CA GLU A 581 -6.02 -29.95 -0.64
C GLU A 581 -6.03 -28.81 0.41
N PRO A 582 -7.13 -28.05 0.52
CA PRO A 582 -7.24 -26.95 1.47
C PRO A 582 -7.38 -27.45 2.91
N LEU A 583 -7.03 -26.59 3.87
CA LEU A 583 -7.39 -26.70 5.27
C LEU A 583 -8.69 -25.93 5.51
N ASP A 584 -9.67 -26.55 6.17
CA ASP A 584 -11.00 -25.97 6.36
C ASP A 584 -11.09 -25.10 7.62
N LEU A 585 -10.60 -25.58 8.75
CA LEU A 585 -10.60 -24.87 10.02
C LEU A 585 -9.21 -24.90 10.65
N LEU A 586 -8.67 -23.73 10.99
CA LEU A 586 -7.40 -23.59 11.69
C LEU A 586 -7.61 -23.04 13.10
N LEU A 587 -7.19 -23.80 14.12
CA LEU A 587 -7.17 -23.39 15.53
C LEU A 587 -5.86 -22.64 15.82
N VAL A 588 -5.94 -21.47 16.46
CA VAL A 588 -4.75 -20.63 16.69
C VAL A 588 -4.74 -19.99 18.06
N VAL A 589 -3.52 -19.84 18.61
CA VAL A 589 -3.24 -19.00 19.77
C VAL A 589 -2.20 -17.96 19.37
N GLY A 590 -2.63 -16.69 19.25
CA GLY A 590 -1.76 -15.56 18.94
C GLY A 590 -1.20 -15.48 17.51
N MET A 591 -1.12 -16.61 16.80
CA MET A 591 -0.61 -16.68 15.42
C MET A 591 -1.73 -16.48 14.39
N PHE A 592 -1.41 -16.06 13.16
CA PHE A 592 -2.35 -15.79 12.05
C PHE A 592 -3.43 -14.72 12.32
N LEU A 593 -3.44 -14.09 13.49
CA LEU A 593 -4.45 -13.09 13.85
C LEU A 593 -4.12 -11.69 13.30
N THR A 594 -2.88 -11.47 12.90
CA THR A 594 -2.41 -10.17 12.42
C THR A 594 -1.43 -10.36 11.26
N GLY A 595 -1.56 -9.55 10.21
CA GLY A 595 -0.68 -9.61 9.03
C GLY A 595 -0.93 -10.81 8.08
N PHE A 596 -1.92 -11.65 8.35
CA PHE A 596 -2.23 -12.81 7.52
C PHE A 596 -3.17 -12.42 6.36
N ASP A 597 -2.70 -12.49 5.14
CA ASP A 597 -3.51 -12.24 3.93
C ASP A 597 -3.96 -13.55 3.29
N ALA A 598 -5.23 -13.89 3.45
CA ALA A 598 -5.85 -15.08 2.88
C ALA A 598 -7.23 -14.76 2.28
N LYS A 599 -7.30 -14.65 0.95
CA LYS A 599 -8.54 -14.33 0.21
C LYS A 599 -9.66 -15.38 0.37
N LYS A 600 -9.33 -16.56 0.87
CA LYS A 600 -10.27 -17.66 1.08
C LYS A 600 -10.68 -17.84 2.54
N LEU A 601 -10.20 -16.97 3.43
CA LEU A 601 -10.63 -16.91 4.83
C LEU A 601 -11.77 -15.88 4.96
N ASN A 602 -12.99 -16.33 5.27
CA ASN A 602 -14.16 -15.46 5.44
C ASN A 602 -14.80 -15.53 6.83
N THR A 603 -14.46 -16.53 7.63
CA THR A 603 -15.08 -16.77 8.93
C THR A 603 -14.04 -16.80 10.03
N LEU A 604 -14.31 -16.08 11.09
CA LEU A 604 -13.50 -16.06 12.31
C LEU A 604 -14.37 -16.38 13.52
N TYR A 605 -14.08 -17.51 14.16
CA TYR A 605 -14.62 -17.85 15.48
C TYR A 605 -13.67 -17.35 16.56
N VAL A 606 -14.22 -16.86 17.66
CA VAL A 606 -13.40 -16.30 18.74
C VAL A 606 -13.91 -16.80 20.08
N ASP A 607 -13.05 -17.50 20.82
CA ASP A 607 -13.25 -17.89 22.20
C ASP A 607 -12.04 -17.44 23.05
N LYS A 608 -11.94 -16.13 23.17
CA LYS A 608 -10.93 -15.47 23.99
C LYS A 608 -11.41 -14.09 24.42
N ASN A 609 -10.86 -13.61 25.52
CA ASN A 609 -11.07 -12.22 25.90
C ASN A 609 -10.31 -11.34 24.88
N LEU A 610 -11.07 -10.57 24.10
CA LEU A 610 -10.51 -9.68 23.10
C LEU A 610 -10.10 -8.37 23.77
N GLU A 611 -8.83 -8.22 24.01
CA GLU A 611 -8.25 -6.95 24.38
C GLU A 611 -8.13 -6.07 23.12
N SER A 612 -8.28 -4.78 23.28
CA SER A 612 -8.57 -3.78 22.24
C SER A 612 -7.74 -3.83 20.94
N VAL A 613 -6.45 -4.16 21.01
CA VAL A 613 -5.59 -4.29 19.81
C VAL A 613 -5.98 -5.52 18.98
N SER A 614 -6.19 -6.66 19.64
CA SER A 614 -6.59 -7.92 18.98
C SER A 614 -7.96 -7.78 18.28
N TYR A 615 -8.91 -7.06 18.88
CA TYR A 615 -10.25 -6.86 18.32
C TYR A 615 -10.23 -6.10 16.98
N THR A 616 -9.43 -5.05 16.89
CA THR A 616 -9.34 -4.24 15.66
C THR A 616 -8.62 -4.98 14.53
N HIS A 617 -7.61 -5.79 14.84
CA HIS A 617 -6.93 -6.63 13.85
C HIS A 617 -7.82 -7.77 13.35
N LEU A 618 -8.54 -8.43 14.23
CA LEU A 618 -9.46 -9.50 13.86
C LEU A 618 -10.56 -9.01 12.91
N ARG A 619 -11.10 -7.81 13.13
CA ARG A 619 -12.04 -7.16 12.20
C ARG A 619 -11.46 -6.90 10.81
N ALA A 620 -10.17 -6.67 10.69
CA ALA A 620 -9.52 -6.38 9.42
C ALA A 620 -9.28 -7.62 8.54
N HIS A 621 -9.27 -8.83 9.11
CA HIS A 621 -9.11 -10.09 8.36
C HIS A 621 -10.37 -10.52 7.60
N GLU A 622 -11.55 -10.06 8.02
CA GLU A 622 -12.84 -10.41 7.37
C GLU A 622 -13.08 -9.68 6.04
N THR A 623 -12.10 -8.94 5.52
CA THR A 623 -12.36 -7.83 4.59
C THR A 623 -11.64 -7.92 3.24
N LYS A 624 -11.25 -9.11 2.79
CA LYS A 624 -10.72 -9.25 1.42
C LYS A 624 -11.48 -10.32 0.65
#